data_1ea8bf50dbddc14e6a95d1582826cf2a
#
_entry.id   1ea8bf50dbddc14e6a95d1582826cf2a
#
_cell.length_a   1.000
_cell.length_b   1.000
_cell.length_c   1.000
_cell.angle_alpha   90.00
_cell.angle_beta   90.00
_cell.angle_gamma   90.00
#
_symmetry.space_group_name_H-M   'P 1'
#
loop_
_entity.id
_entity.type
_entity.pdbx_description
1 polymer ?
#
loop_
_entity_poly.entity_id
_entity_poly.type
_entity_poly.pdbx_seq_one_letter_code
_entity_poly.pdbx_strand_id
1 'polypeptide(L)'
;MTGSFPKIIRRLFITVLVLSNATFVSNVHAGGDIPDDWFYEGANRPKALRALEGKPAPEIVTQAWIGDPTTIAANRGKVVVVDFWATWCGPCMNAIPENVELVKRSAGKPLAFIGIHDSNSGWNNAPQAVKSKGINYPVAQDKGDSAKAYQVSFWPTYVVIDHEGIVRAAGLIPTHVAEVVEMLLKKVPAAAANGSDSSASYFGGAARPSWLKAMEGTVAPSLPQDAKWIGTPVTAEACKNQIVVMQFFSPQGDASMKQLQQVAELATEFAPQGVVIMGICDARSKWPAAKTAIEGNKITIPVMQDGTVAAVAGSQPPIMLGTTAAAMGVRLAPTTVIVDRNGKVRAAGVRPDKVKEMINTMLTEPLSAPTTPSK
;
A
#
# COMPACT_ATOMS: atom_id res chain seq x y z
N MET A 1 83.78 11.61 46.15
CA MET A 1 82.60 11.92 46.96
C MET A 1 81.46 12.23 46.04
N THR A 2 80.74 11.20 45.61
CA THR A 2 79.72 11.36 44.54
C THR A 2 78.48 10.61 45.01
N GLY A 3 77.49 11.38 45.44
CA GLY A 3 76.21 10.85 45.86
C GLY A 3 75.30 10.67 44.66
N SER A 4 74.85 9.41 44.50
CA SER A 4 73.90 9.02 43.47
C SER A 4 72.45 9.10 44.03
N PHE A 5 71.58 9.84 43.35
CA PHE A 5 70.12 9.90 43.63
C PHE A 5 69.39 8.90 42.78
N PRO A 6 68.45 8.10 43.29
CA PRO A 6 67.62 7.19 42.49
C PRO A 6 66.44 7.92 41.80
N LYS A 7 66.24 7.62 40.51
CA LYS A 7 65.09 8.07 39.71
C LYS A 7 63.83 7.35 40.14
N ILE A 8 62.86 8.10 40.67
CA ILE A 8 61.50 7.62 40.96
C ILE A 8 60.71 7.70 39.63
N ILE A 9 60.38 6.53 39.06
CA ILE A 9 59.48 6.42 37.91
C ILE A 9 58.04 6.52 38.41
N ARG A 10 57.39 7.65 38.17
CA ARG A 10 55.96 7.84 38.36
C ARG A 10 55.24 7.07 37.25
N ARG A 11 54.66 5.93 37.52
CA ARG A 11 53.69 5.28 36.65
C ARG A 11 52.37 6.04 36.72
N LEU A 12 52.01 6.71 35.59
CA LEU A 12 50.72 7.35 35.40
C LEU A 12 49.71 6.24 35.08
N PHE A 13 48.83 5.91 35.99
CA PHE A 13 47.66 5.07 35.71
C PHE A 13 46.61 5.93 35.00
N ILE A 14 46.49 5.75 33.69
CA ILE A 14 45.38 6.30 32.93
C ILE A 14 44.19 5.35 33.17
N THR A 15 43.30 5.75 34.05
CA THR A 15 42.00 5.07 34.22
C THR A 15 41.12 5.46 33.03
N VAL A 16 41.00 4.56 32.05
CA VAL A 16 40.04 4.72 30.94
C VAL A 16 38.67 4.45 31.53
N LEU A 17 37.91 5.53 31.72
CA LEU A 17 36.48 5.47 32.07
C LEU A 17 35.72 5.06 30.82
N VAL A 18 35.39 3.79 30.66
CA VAL A 18 34.48 3.31 29.63
C VAL A 18 33.08 3.74 30.05
N LEU A 19 32.64 4.88 29.51
CA LEU A 19 31.22 5.27 29.52
C LEU A 19 30.46 4.28 28.62
N SER A 20 29.92 3.23 29.22
CA SER A 20 28.92 2.41 28.57
C SER A 20 27.68 3.28 28.35
N ASN A 21 27.50 3.78 27.12
CA ASN A 21 26.22 4.29 26.66
C ASN A 21 25.23 3.11 26.67
N ALA A 22 24.61 2.86 27.80
CA ALA A 22 23.37 2.11 27.86
C ALA A 22 22.33 2.95 27.10
N THR A 23 22.16 2.66 25.82
CA THR A 23 20.96 3.07 25.11
C THR A 23 19.79 2.42 25.84
N PHE A 24 19.12 3.20 26.68
CA PHE A 24 17.78 2.89 27.14
C PHE A 24 16.93 2.80 25.88
N VAL A 25 16.76 1.60 25.34
CA VAL A 25 15.65 1.28 24.47
C VAL A 25 14.42 1.41 25.36
N SER A 26 13.85 2.61 25.42
CA SER A 26 12.52 2.79 25.95
C SER A 26 11.64 1.88 25.13
N ASN A 27 11.17 0.78 25.71
CA ASN A 27 10.03 0.03 25.22
C ASN A 27 8.84 1.00 25.27
N VAL A 28 8.71 1.84 24.25
CA VAL A 28 7.48 2.57 23.98
C VAL A 28 6.49 1.47 23.63
N HIS A 29 5.63 1.15 24.57
CA HIS A 29 4.46 0.32 24.31
C HIS A 29 3.71 1.00 23.18
N ALA A 30 3.56 0.32 22.04
CA ALA A 30 3.00 0.87 20.82
C ALA A 30 1.53 1.33 20.96
N GLY A 31 0.90 1.11 22.11
CA GLY A 31 -0.44 1.55 22.51
C GLY A 31 -0.45 2.55 23.67
N GLY A 32 0.68 3.14 24.07
CA GLY A 32 0.82 3.95 25.29
C GLY A 32 -0.09 5.18 25.45
N ASP A 33 -0.82 5.57 24.42
CA ASP A 33 -1.73 6.73 24.43
C ASP A 33 -3.21 6.30 24.53
N ILE A 34 -3.54 5.00 24.51
CA ILE A 34 -4.93 4.52 24.50
C ILE A 34 -5.25 3.92 25.87
N PRO A 35 -6.26 4.46 26.60
CA PRO A 35 -6.63 3.98 27.92
C PRO A 35 -7.06 2.51 27.95
N ASP A 36 -6.68 1.76 28.97
CA ASP A 36 -7.02 0.33 29.07
C ASP A 36 -8.54 0.10 29.18
N ASP A 37 -9.30 1.02 29.76
CA ASP A 37 -10.76 0.94 29.89
C ASP A 37 -11.52 1.10 28.54
N TRP A 38 -10.82 1.45 27.47
CA TRP A 38 -11.37 1.46 26.12
C TRP A 38 -11.41 0.08 25.45
N PHE A 39 -10.86 -0.93 26.11
CA PHE A 39 -10.81 -2.29 25.60
C PHE A 39 -11.74 -3.22 26.38
N TYR A 40 -12.28 -4.25 25.72
CA TYR A 40 -12.98 -5.31 26.43
C TYR A 40 -12.07 -5.93 27.50
N GLU A 41 -12.60 -6.10 28.71
CA GLU A 41 -11.89 -6.56 29.91
C GLU A 41 -10.74 -5.62 30.37
N GLY A 42 -10.63 -4.43 29.83
CA GLY A 42 -9.70 -3.41 30.25
C GLY A 42 -8.25 -3.90 30.24
N ALA A 43 -7.55 -3.70 31.37
CA ALA A 43 -6.17 -4.16 31.53
C ALA A 43 -6.03 -5.70 31.45
N ASN A 44 -7.10 -6.45 31.65
CA ASN A 44 -7.13 -7.93 31.59
C ASN A 44 -7.50 -8.47 30.20
N ARG A 45 -7.62 -7.61 29.19
CA ARG A 45 -7.92 -8.05 27.81
C ARG A 45 -7.00 -9.19 27.35
N PRO A 46 -7.46 -10.07 26.43
CA PRO A 46 -6.71 -11.22 25.98
C PRO A 46 -5.27 -10.85 25.57
N LYS A 47 -4.28 -11.53 26.17
CA LYS A 47 -2.85 -11.28 25.89
C LYS A 47 -2.51 -11.42 24.39
N ALA A 48 -3.23 -12.31 23.71
CA ALA A 48 -3.06 -12.54 22.27
C ALA A 48 -3.42 -11.31 21.43
N LEU A 49 -4.51 -10.59 21.77
CA LEU A 49 -4.87 -9.32 21.13
C LEU A 49 -3.84 -8.24 21.44
N ARG A 50 -3.46 -8.07 22.70
CA ARG A 50 -2.41 -7.12 23.10
C ARG A 50 -1.08 -7.38 22.38
N ALA A 51 -0.75 -8.64 22.12
CA ALA A 51 0.48 -9.03 21.44
C ALA A 51 0.52 -8.67 19.93
N LEU A 52 -0.61 -8.28 19.32
CA LEU A 52 -0.65 -7.76 17.96
C LEU A 52 -0.18 -6.30 17.89
N GLU A 53 -0.35 -5.55 18.96
CA GLU A 53 -0.03 -4.12 18.97
C GLU A 53 1.47 -3.87 18.79
N GLY A 54 1.79 -2.86 18.00
CA GLY A 54 3.16 -2.54 17.59
C GLY A 54 3.73 -3.43 16.49
N LYS A 55 2.96 -4.40 15.99
CA LYS A 55 3.38 -5.30 14.91
C LYS A 55 2.68 -4.94 13.60
N PRO A 56 3.27 -5.30 12.46
CA PRO A 56 2.59 -5.24 11.18
C PRO A 56 1.28 -6.02 11.23
N ALA A 57 0.20 -5.40 10.76
CA ALA A 57 -1.10 -6.04 10.70
C ALA A 57 -1.06 -7.26 9.76
N PRO A 58 -1.60 -8.41 10.17
CA PRO A 58 -1.77 -9.54 9.26
C PRO A 58 -2.64 -9.16 8.07
N GLU A 59 -2.42 -9.82 6.92
CA GLU A 59 -3.32 -9.65 5.78
C GLU A 59 -4.64 -10.40 6.02
N ILE A 60 -5.71 -9.91 5.42
CA ILE A 60 -7.04 -10.55 5.51
C ILE A 60 -7.20 -11.61 4.42
N VAL A 61 -7.72 -12.78 4.79
CA VAL A 61 -7.99 -13.90 3.89
C VAL A 61 -9.49 -14.17 3.88
N THR A 62 -10.11 -13.89 2.75
CA THR A 62 -11.56 -13.87 2.61
C THR A 62 -12.01 -14.76 1.46
N GLN A 63 -13.28 -15.22 1.49
CA GLN A 63 -13.85 -16.07 0.43
C GLN A 63 -14.95 -15.38 -0.39
N ALA A 64 -15.57 -14.33 0.15
CA ALA A 64 -16.61 -13.57 -0.54
C ALA A 64 -16.65 -12.12 -0.05
N TRP A 65 -17.25 -11.22 -0.87
CA TRP A 65 -17.37 -9.81 -0.56
C TRP A 65 -18.76 -9.27 -0.90
N ILE A 66 -19.19 -8.30 -0.12
CA ILE A 66 -20.28 -7.39 -0.42
C ILE A 66 -19.65 -6.00 -0.47
N GLY A 67 -19.74 -5.32 -1.63
CA GLY A 67 -18.98 -4.12 -1.92
C GLY A 67 -17.61 -4.43 -2.56
N ASP A 68 -16.75 -3.41 -2.66
CA ASP A 68 -15.46 -3.53 -3.35
C ASP A 68 -14.43 -4.31 -2.49
N PRO A 69 -13.85 -5.41 -3.00
CA PRO A 69 -12.78 -6.12 -2.31
C PRO A 69 -11.57 -5.21 -2.05
N THR A 70 -10.96 -5.37 -0.87
CA THR A 70 -9.76 -4.62 -0.49
C THR A 70 -8.82 -5.49 0.35
N THR A 71 -7.61 -4.99 0.62
CA THR A 71 -6.59 -5.67 1.44
C THR A 71 -6.00 -4.69 2.44
N ILE A 72 -5.31 -5.18 3.48
CA ILE A 72 -4.57 -4.30 4.39
C ILE A 72 -3.46 -3.58 3.63
N ALA A 73 -2.75 -4.29 2.75
CA ALA A 73 -1.69 -3.71 1.92
C ALA A 73 -2.19 -2.58 1.00
N ALA A 74 -3.38 -2.72 0.40
CA ALA A 74 -3.99 -1.71 -0.47
C ALA A 74 -4.43 -0.43 0.27
N ASN A 75 -4.48 -0.47 1.60
CA ASN A 75 -4.86 0.65 2.45
C ASN A 75 -3.68 1.28 3.21
N ARG A 76 -2.44 1.00 2.78
CA ARG A 76 -1.26 1.73 3.29
C ARG A 76 -1.42 3.23 3.07
N GLY A 77 -0.95 4.02 4.02
CA GLY A 77 -1.17 5.48 4.03
C GLY A 77 -2.49 5.91 4.67
N LYS A 78 -3.38 4.96 5.01
CA LYS A 78 -4.64 5.23 5.71
C LYS A 78 -4.66 4.59 7.09
N VAL A 79 -5.46 5.15 7.98
CA VAL A 79 -5.92 4.43 9.17
C VAL A 79 -6.91 3.36 8.71
N VAL A 80 -6.74 2.12 9.17
CA VAL A 80 -7.64 1.01 8.81
C VAL A 80 -8.34 0.49 10.05
N VAL A 81 -9.66 0.40 10.01
CA VAL A 81 -10.45 -0.31 11.01
C VAL A 81 -10.88 -1.65 10.43
N VAL A 82 -10.57 -2.73 11.14
CA VAL A 82 -11.09 -4.07 10.87
C VAL A 82 -12.07 -4.42 11.95
N ASP A 83 -13.34 -4.60 11.58
CA ASP A 83 -14.43 -5.02 12.44
C ASP A 83 -14.76 -6.49 12.19
N PHE A 84 -14.39 -7.36 13.12
CA PHE A 84 -14.82 -8.75 13.11
C PHE A 84 -16.21 -8.87 13.73
N TRP A 85 -17.19 -9.23 12.92
CA TRP A 85 -18.61 -9.21 13.28
C TRP A 85 -19.38 -10.42 12.77
N ALA A 86 -20.64 -10.54 13.15
CA ALA A 86 -21.54 -11.55 12.60
C ALA A 86 -23.02 -11.09 12.66
N THR A 87 -23.84 -11.57 11.74
CA THR A 87 -25.28 -11.25 11.71
C THR A 87 -26.06 -11.81 12.89
N TRP A 88 -25.58 -12.85 13.51
CA TRP A 88 -26.18 -13.45 14.73
C TRP A 88 -25.70 -12.76 16.02
N CYS A 89 -24.72 -11.90 15.95
CA CYS A 89 -24.11 -11.20 17.10
C CYS A 89 -24.92 -9.92 17.40
N GLY A 90 -25.73 -9.91 18.44
CA GLY A 90 -26.52 -8.77 18.86
C GLY A 90 -25.69 -7.49 19.11
N PRO A 91 -24.63 -7.53 19.92
CA PRO A 91 -23.75 -6.38 20.14
C PRO A 91 -23.13 -5.83 18.86
N CYS A 92 -22.75 -6.72 17.91
CA CYS A 92 -22.23 -6.30 16.59
C CYS A 92 -23.29 -5.51 15.81
N MET A 93 -24.51 -6.05 15.74
CA MET A 93 -25.62 -5.39 15.03
C MET A 93 -26.00 -4.04 15.64
N ASN A 94 -25.77 -3.85 16.93
CA ASN A 94 -26.00 -2.59 17.63
C ASN A 94 -24.88 -1.55 17.36
N ALA A 95 -23.66 -1.99 17.09
CA ALA A 95 -22.53 -1.10 16.80
C ALA A 95 -22.52 -0.58 15.34
N ILE A 96 -23.18 -1.26 14.41
CA ILE A 96 -23.20 -0.89 12.99
C ILE A 96 -23.59 0.58 12.74
N PRO A 97 -24.62 1.17 13.36
CA PRO A 97 -24.96 2.58 13.11
C PRO A 97 -23.82 3.55 13.41
N GLU A 98 -23.04 3.32 14.47
CA GLU A 98 -21.86 4.12 14.82
C GLU A 98 -20.74 3.95 13.78
N ASN A 99 -20.53 2.72 13.31
CA ASN A 99 -19.56 2.43 12.24
C ASN A 99 -19.91 3.17 10.94
N VAL A 100 -21.19 3.11 10.54
CA VAL A 100 -21.71 3.80 9.35
C VAL A 100 -21.51 5.31 9.47
N GLU A 101 -21.80 5.90 10.62
CA GLU A 101 -21.63 7.32 10.85
C GLU A 101 -20.14 7.71 10.89
N LEU A 102 -19.28 6.88 11.50
CA LEU A 102 -17.83 7.08 11.48
C LEU A 102 -17.29 7.14 10.06
N VAL A 103 -17.66 6.20 9.21
CA VAL A 103 -17.25 6.17 7.79
C VAL A 103 -17.77 7.40 7.06
N LYS A 104 -19.03 7.79 7.27
CA LYS A 104 -19.67 8.95 6.64
C LYS A 104 -18.98 10.27 7.01
N ARG A 105 -18.74 10.53 8.31
CA ARG A 105 -18.07 11.76 8.77
C ARG A 105 -16.57 11.79 8.48
N SER A 106 -16.01 10.65 8.10
CA SER A 106 -14.62 10.53 7.66
C SER A 106 -14.46 10.55 6.15
N ALA A 107 -15.51 10.87 5.40
CA ALA A 107 -15.42 11.06 3.97
C ALA A 107 -14.33 12.09 3.62
N GLY A 108 -13.44 11.75 2.68
CA GLY A 108 -12.30 12.58 2.31
C GLY A 108 -11.10 12.51 3.28
N LYS A 109 -11.20 11.78 4.40
CA LYS A 109 -10.06 11.53 5.29
C LYS A 109 -9.40 10.18 4.92
N PRO A 110 -8.12 9.98 5.24
CA PRO A 110 -7.41 8.74 4.97
C PRO A 110 -7.84 7.62 5.95
N LEU A 111 -9.10 7.22 5.88
CA LEU A 111 -9.70 6.13 6.63
C LEU A 111 -10.18 5.04 5.69
N ALA A 112 -9.92 3.78 6.03
CA ALA A 112 -10.57 2.61 5.47
C ALA A 112 -11.26 1.83 6.59
N PHE A 113 -12.49 1.38 6.36
CA PHE A 113 -13.24 0.53 7.28
C PHE A 113 -13.60 -0.78 6.58
N ILE A 114 -13.34 -1.92 7.19
CA ILE A 114 -13.54 -3.24 6.62
C ILE A 114 -14.28 -4.11 7.64
N GLY A 115 -15.47 -4.58 7.29
CA GLY A 115 -16.19 -5.57 8.08
C GLY A 115 -15.79 -6.98 7.68
N ILE A 116 -15.34 -7.79 8.62
CA ILE A 116 -15.02 -9.22 8.41
C ILE A 116 -16.07 -10.04 9.13
N HIS A 117 -16.97 -10.65 8.36
CA HIS A 117 -18.02 -11.50 8.90
C HIS A 117 -17.48 -12.88 9.24
N ASP A 118 -17.97 -13.46 10.34
CA ASP A 118 -17.64 -14.81 10.79
C ASP A 118 -17.71 -15.85 9.66
N SER A 119 -16.75 -16.78 9.66
CA SER A 119 -16.63 -17.84 8.66
C SER A 119 -17.66 -18.96 8.86
N ASN A 120 -18.14 -19.18 10.10
CA ASN A 120 -18.88 -20.40 10.45
C ASN A 120 -20.36 -20.31 10.14
N SER A 121 -21.02 -19.14 10.39
CA SER A 121 -22.46 -19.03 10.20
C SER A 121 -22.96 -17.62 9.96
N GLY A 122 -24.15 -17.49 9.41
CA GLY A 122 -24.86 -16.22 9.26
C GLY A 122 -24.52 -15.40 8.01
N TRP A 123 -23.55 -15.79 7.20
CA TRP A 123 -23.17 -15.06 5.99
C TRP A 123 -24.34 -14.83 5.03
N ASN A 124 -25.22 -15.81 4.87
CA ASN A 124 -26.39 -15.69 4.00
C ASN A 124 -27.31 -14.52 4.36
N ASN A 125 -27.27 -14.06 5.60
CA ASN A 125 -28.02 -12.90 6.09
C ASN A 125 -27.25 -11.58 5.92
N ALA A 126 -25.95 -11.62 5.63
CA ALA A 126 -25.10 -10.43 5.52
C ALA A 126 -25.58 -9.46 4.43
N PRO A 127 -26.00 -9.88 3.21
CA PRO A 127 -26.53 -8.94 2.21
C PRO A 127 -27.75 -8.16 2.70
N GLN A 128 -28.67 -8.82 3.43
CA GLN A 128 -29.83 -8.16 4.01
C GLN A 128 -29.43 -7.21 5.12
N ALA A 129 -28.49 -7.59 6.00
CA ALA A 129 -27.98 -6.73 7.06
C ALA A 129 -27.30 -5.49 6.49
N VAL A 130 -26.45 -5.65 5.46
CA VAL A 130 -25.80 -4.54 4.75
C VAL A 130 -26.83 -3.55 4.23
N LYS A 131 -27.87 -4.04 3.56
CA LYS A 131 -28.95 -3.19 3.01
C LYS A 131 -29.77 -2.52 4.12
N SER A 132 -30.25 -3.28 5.10
CA SER A 132 -31.17 -2.78 6.12
C SER A 132 -30.53 -1.85 7.13
N LYS A 133 -29.24 -2.03 7.42
CA LYS A 133 -28.45 -1.17 8.33
C LYS A 133 -27.74 -0.03 7.61
N GLY A 134 -27.81 0.02 6.26
CA GLY A 134 -27.14 1.05 5.48
C GLY A 134 -25.61 0.99 5.57
N ILE A 135 -25.02 -0.21 5.70
CA ILE A 135 -23.56 -0.37 5.78
C ILE A 135 -22.93 0.21 4.51
N ASN A 136 -22.03 1.16 4.68
CA ASN A 136 -21.40 1.98 3.64
C ASN A 136 -19.90 1.70 3.49
N TYR A 137 -19.45 0.54 3.93
CA TYR A 137 -18.08 0.05 3.84
C TYR A 137 -18.08 -1.41 3.34
N PRO A 138 -16.96 -1.88 2.75
CA PRO A 138 -16.86 -3.25 2.27
C PRO A 138 -16.98 -4.27 3.41
N VAL A 139 -17.71 -5.34 3.13
CA VAL A 139 -17.93 -6.47 4.05
C VAL A 139 -17.45 -7.74 3.37
N ALA A 140 -16.57 -8.48 4.04
CA ALA A 140 -16.07 -9.75 3.57
C ALA A 140 -16.55 -10.92 4.45
N GLN A 141 -16.68 -12.09 3.86
CA GLN A 141 -16.77 -13.33 4.60
C GLN A 141 -15.35 -13.84 4.90
N ASP A 142 -15.04 -14.04 6.17
CA ASP A 142 -13.78 -14.68 6.57
C ASP A 142 -13.72 -16.11 6.03
N LYS A 143 -12.52 -16.60 5.75
CA LYS A 143 -12.24 -18.00 5.47
C LYS A 143 -11.84 -18.79 6.74
N GLY A 144 -11.79 -18.10 7.87
CA GLY A 144 -11.31 -18.61 9.15
C GLY A 144 -9.86 -18.21 9.44
N ASP A 145 -9.11 -17.85 8.42
CA ASP A 145 -7.69 -17.51 8.53
C ASP A 145 -7.48 -16.10 9.08
N SER A 146 -8.35 -15.13 8.73
CA SER A 146 -8.24 -13.76 9.23
C SER A 146 -8.53 -13.71 10.73
N ALA A 147 -9.62 -14.29 11.19
CA ALA A 147 -9.95 -14.35 12.61
C ALA A 147 -8.84 -15.01 13.43
N LYS A 148 -8.23 -16.09 12.90
CA LYS A 148 -7.09 -16.76 13.52
C LYS A 148 -5.86 -15.87 13.57
N ALA A 149 -5.50 -15.21 12.46
CA ALA A 149 -4.33 -14.33 12.38
C ALA A 149 -4.45 -13.12 13.33
N TYR A 150 -5.66 -12.57 13.46
CA TYR A 150 -5.98 -11.46 14.36
C TYR A 150 -6.34 -11.90 15.78
N GLN A 151 -6.20 -13.20 16.12
CA GLN A 151 -6.44 -13.74 17.46
C GLN A 151 -7.86 -13.45 17.96
N VAL A 152 -8.85 -13.44 17.06
CA VAL A 152 -10.25 -13.17 17.39
C VAL A 152 -10.82 -14.33 18.19
N SER A 153 -11.36 -14.04 19.38
CA SER A 153 -11.99 -15.02 20.28
C SER A 153 -13.39 -14.62 20.73
N PHE A 154 -13.85 -13.43 20.37
CA PHE A 154 -15.18 -12.90 20.66
C PHE A 154 -15.63 -11.89 19.60
N TRP A 155 -16.92 -11.60 19.55
CA TRP A 155 -17.55 -10.65 18.64
C TRP A 155 -18.35 -9.59 19.40
N PRO A 156 -18.28 -8.29 19.00
CA PRO A 156 -17.38 -7.78 17.98
C PRO A 156 -15.94 -7.69 18.47
N THR A 157 -14.96 -7.81 17.56
CA THR A 157 -13.57 -7.50 17.84
C THR A 157 -13.09 -6.43 16.87
N TYR A 158 -12.75 -5.25 17.36
CA TYR A 158 -12.21 -4.15 16.56
C TYR A 158 -10.70 -4.12 16.65
N VAL A 159 -10.07 -3.98 15.48
CA VAL A 159 -8.63 -3.75 15.36
C VAL A 159 -8.41 -2.47 14.57
N VAL A 160 -7.62 -1.55 15.11
CA VAL A 160 -7.28 -0.30 14.44
C VAL A 160 -5.79 -0.31 14.11
N ILE A 161 -5.50 -0.04 12.83
CA ILE A 161 -4.20 -0.10 12.20
C ILE A 161 -3.85 1.30 11.72
N ASP A 162 -2.64 1.76 11.94
CA ASP A 162 -2.21 3.08 11.49
C ASP A 162 -1.85 3.13 10.00
N HIS A 163 -1.50 4.31 9.52
CA HIS A 163 -1.12 4.57 8.13
C HIS A 163 0.15 3.82 7.70
N GLU A 164 1.01 3.42 8.63
CA GLU A 164 2.18 2.56 8.38
C GLU A 164 1.82 1.07 8.33
N GLY A 165 0.54 0.73 8.62
CA GLY A 165 0.04 -0.63 8.66
C GLY A 165 0.43 -1.39 9.92
N ILE A 166 0.69 -0.69 11.01
CA ILE A 166 0.99 -1.25 12.33
C ILE A 166 -0.29 -1.27 13.16
N VAL A 167 -0.58 -2.39 13.80
CA VAL A 167 -1.69 -2.50 14.74
C VAL A 167 -1.45 -1.58 15.93
N ARG A 168 -2.38 -0.67 16.19
CA ARG A 168 -2.30 0.28 17.32
C ARG A 168 -3.27 -0.05 18.44
N ALA A 169 -4.38 -0.69 18.11
CA ALA A 169 -5.35 -1.16 19.09
C ALA A 169 -6.00 -2.45 18.61
N ALA A 170 -6.17 -3.42 19.51
CA ALA A 170 -6.87 -4.67 19.24
C ALA A 170 -7.79 -5.07 20.41
N GLY A 171 -9.09 -5.29 20.11
CA GLY A 171 -10.12 -5.60 21.10
C GLY A 171 -10.79 -4.37 21.72
N LEU A 172 -10.90 -3.26 20.98
CA LEU A 172 -11.60 -2.05 21.41
C LEU A 172 -13.11 -2.30 21.63
N ILE A 173 -13.67 -1.61 22.61
CA ILE A 173 -15.11 -1.44 22.76
C ILE A 173 -15.62 -0.56 21.61
N PRO A 174 -16.75 -0.88 20.96
CA PRO A 174 -17.27 -0.16 19.79
C PRO A 174 -17.30 1.36 19.96
N THR A 175 -17.73 1.84 21.12
CA THR A 175 -17.89 3.28 21.44
C THR A 175 -16.57 4.06 21.43
N HIS A 176 -15.41 3.39 21.48
CA HIS A 176 -14.09 4.05 21.50
C HIS A 176 -13.31 3.88 20.18
N VAL A 177 -13.89 3.23 19.18
CA VAL A 177 -13.25 3.07 17.87
C VAL A 177 -13.04 4.41 17.20
N ALA A 178 -14.02 5.29 17.31
CA ALA A 178 -13.97 6.61 16.69
C ALA A 178 -12.87 7.51 17.27
N GLU A 179 -12.69 7.50 18.58
CA GLU A 179 -11.66 8.26 19.27
C GLU A 179 -10.26 7.81 18.85
N VAL A 180 -10.03 6.48 18.80
CA VAL A 180 -8.75 5.93 18.36
C VAL A 180 -8.48 6.28 16.90
N VAL A 181 -9.48 6.18 16.02
CA VAL A 181 -9.38 6.60 14.63
C VAL A 181 -8.98 8.07 14.53
N GLU A 182 -9.64 8.96 15.28
CA GLU A 182 -9.33 10.39 15.25
C GLU A 182 -7.92 10.70 15.79
N MET A 183 -7.46 9.99 16.83
CA MET A 183 -6.10 10.11 17.34
C MET A 183 -5.07 9.72 16.27
N LEU A 184 -5.31 8.63 15.54
CA LEU A 184 -4.40 8.15 14.52
C LEU A 184 -4.46 9.00 13.24
N LEU A 185 -5.62 9.49 12.84
CA LEU A 185 -5.76 10.40 11.70
C LEU A 185 -4.95 11.69 11.87
N LYS A 186 -4.81 12.20 13.10
CA LYS A 186 -3.94 13.36 13.39
C LYS A 186 -2.44 13.06 13.20
N LYS A 187 -2.05 11.78 13.29
CA LYS A 187 -0.67 11.32 13.09
C LYS A 187 -0.35 10.97 11.64
N VAL A 188 -1.37 10.94 10.75
CA VAL A 188 -1.15 10.70 9.31
C VAL A 188 -0.42 11.91 8.73
N PRO A 189 0.77 11.74 8.10
CA PRO A 189 1.47 12.84 7.46
C PRO A 189 0.58 13.55 6.42
N ALA A 190 0.71 14.87 6.29
CA ALA A 190 -0.09 15.64 5.34
C ALA A 190 0.07 15.13 3.89
N ALA A 191 1.22 14.59 3.53
CA ALA A 191 1.46 13.93 2.25
C ALA A 191 0.67 12.61 2.10
N ALA A 192 0.39 11.90 3.20
CA ALA A 192 -0.44 10.71 3.22
C ALA A 192 -1.92 11.05 3.47
N ALA A 193 -2.19 12.15 4.21
CA ALA A 193 -3.53 12.70 4.42
C ALA A 193 -4.12 13.32 3.14
N ASN A 194 -3.27 13.83 2.24
CA ASN A 194 -3.63 14.22 0.88
C ASN A 194 -3.90 13.01 -0.05
N GLY A 195 -3.95 11.79 0.47
CA GLY A 195 -4.75 10.67 -0.03
C GLY A 195 -6.26 10.99 0.00
N SER A 196 -6.63 12.28 0.17
CA SER A 196 -7.93 12.87 -0.07
C SER A 196 -8.39 12.51 -1.47
N ASP A 197 -9.42 11.72 -1.57
CA ASP A 197 -10.10 11.38 -2.82
C ASP A 197 -9.14 11.28 -4.03
N SER A 198 -8.10 10.44 -3.87
CA SER A 198 -7.18 10.14 -4.98
C SER A 198 -7.96 9.51 -6.14
N SER A 199 -9.25 9.23 -5.93
CA SER A 199 -10.14 8.74 -6.97
C SER A 199 -10.13 9.68 -8.17
N ALA A 200 -10.08 11.00 -7.98
CA ALA A 200 -9.98 11.97 -9.06
C ALA A 200 -8.66 11.87 -9.86
N SER A 201 -7.62 11.29 -9.27
CA SER A 201 -6.33 11.08 -9.93
C SER A 201 -6.31 9.84 -10.84
N TYR A 202 -7.34 9.01 -10.79
CA TYR A 202 -7.44 7.78 -11.54
C TYR A 202 -8.57 7.77 -12.56
N PHE A 203 -8.39 7.00 -13.62
CA PHE A 203 -9.49 6.70 -14.52
C PHE A 203 -10.58 5.91 -13.78
N GLY A 204 -11.84 6.38 -13.95
CA GLY A 204 -12.99 5.80 -13.25
C GLY A 204 -13.24 6.40 -11.87
N GLY A 205 -12.36 7.26 -11.37
CA GLY A 205 -12.56 7.92 -10.09
C GLY A 205 -12.79 6.93 -8.94
N ALA A 206 -13.82 7.14 -8.13
CA ALA A 206 -14.21 6.22 -7.04
C ALA A 206 -14.58 4.82 -7.56
N ALA A 207 -15.12 4.73 -8.80
CA ALA A 207 -15.44 3.49 -9.50
C ALA A 207 -14.23 2.87 -10.23
N ARG A 208 -12.99 3.28 -9.90
CA ARG A 208 -11.77 2.70 -10.48
C ARG A 208 -11.81 1.16 -10.42
N PRO A 209 -11.56 0.46 -11.53
CA PRO A 209 -11.61 -1.00 -11.58
C PRO A 209 -10.80 -1.67 -10.47
N SER A 210 -11.36 -2.70 -9.84
CA SER A 210 -10.74 -3.43 -8.73
C SER A 210 -9.38 -4.03 -9.10
N TRP A 211 -9.19 -4.46 -10.37
CA TRP A 211 -7.93 -5.01 -10.84
C TRP A 211 -6.79 -3.97 -10.85
N LEU A 212 -7.08 -2.67 -11.06
CA LEU A 212 -6.09 -1.60 -10.91
C LEU A 212 -5.70 -1.41 -9.45
N LYS A 213 -6.68 -1.43 -8.55
CA LYS A 213 -6.43 -1.34 -7.10
C LYS A 213 -5.61 -2.54 -6.60
N ALA A 214 -5.88 -3.74 -7.13
CA ALA A 214 -5.17 -4.97 -6.75
C ALA A 214 -3.68 -4.99 -7.17
N MET A 215 -3.26 -4.16 -8.11
CA MET A 215 -1.86 -4.02 -8.48
C MET A 215 -1.05 -3.26 -7.43
N GLU A 216 -1.67 -2.35 -6.69
CA GLU A 216 -0.97 -1.48 -5.74
C GLU A 216 -0.43 -2.27 -4.54
N GLY A 217 0.80 -1.97 -4.15
CA GLY A 217 1.54 -2.70 -3.12
C GLY A 217 2.25 -3.97 -3.61
N THR A 218 1.97 -4.46 -4.83
CA THR A 218 2.68 -5.60 -5.40
C THR A 218 4.08 -5.19 -5.88
N VAL A 219 4.99 -6.14 -5.94
CA VAL A 219 6.33 -5.92 -6.52
C VAL A 219 6.21 -5.89 -8.04
N ALA A 220 6.78 -4.85 -8.66
CA ALA A 220 6.83 -4.77 -10.11
C ALA A 220 7.71 -5.90 -10.68
N PRO A 221 7.27 -6.60 -11.74
CA PRO A 221 8.09 -7.64 -12.36
C PRO A 221 9.33 -7.03 -13.02
N SER A 222 10.37 -7.82 -13.16
CA SER A 222 11.54 -7.45 -13.97
C SER A 222 11.16 -7.31 -15.44
N LEU A 223 11.77 -6.34 -16.12
CA LEU A 223 11.57 -6.16 -17.56
C LEU A 223 12.23 -7.31 -18.34
N PRO A 224 11.61 -7.78 -19.45
CA PRO A 224 12.20 -8.80 -20.31
C PRO A 224 13.55 -8.35 -20.86
N GLN A 225 14.57 -9.21 -20.79
CA GLN A 225 15.93 -8.87 -21.24
C GLN A 225 16.08 -8.87 -22.76
N ASP A 226 15.23 -9.61 -23.46
CA ASP A 226 15.18 -9.75 -24.91
C ASP A 226 14.18 -8.80 -25.58
N ALA A 227 13.63 -7.85 -24.83
CA ALA A 227 12.67 -6.88 -25.35
C ALA A 227 13.29 -6.01 -26.46
N LYS A 228 12.47 -5.67 -27.45
CA LYS A 228 12.84 -4.69 -28.49
C LYS A 228 12.59 -3.29 -27.97
N TRP A 229 13.55 -2.40 -28.23
CA TRP A 229 13.50 -1.04 -27.75
C TRP A 229 13.59 0.01 -28.87
N ILE A 230 12.97 1.14 -28.61
CA ILE A 230 13.22 2.43 -29.26
C ILE A 230 13.80 3.34 -28.18
N GLY A 231 14.92 4.00 -28.48
CA GLY A 231 15.69 4.74 -27.49
C GLY A 231 16.61 3.83 -26.65
N THR A 232 17.16 4.38 -25.58
CA THR A 232 18.07 3.64 -24.70
C THR A 232 17.30 2.62 -23.86
N PRO A 233 17.64 1.31 -23.88
CA PRO A 233 17.01 0.31 -23.07
C PRO A 233 17.04 0.64 -21.57
N VAL A 234 15.91 0.49 -20.89
CA VAL A 234 15.83 0.65 -19.44
C VAL A 234 16.17 -0.69 -18.78
N THR A 235 17.23 -0.69 -17.96
CA THR A 235 17.69 -1.86 -17.22
C THR A 235 17.10 -1.92 -15.81
N ALA A 236 17.14 -3.10 -15.18
CA ALA A 236 16.75 -3.25 -13.79
C ALA A 236 17.59 -2.35 -12.85
N GLU A 237 18.89 -2.20 -13.16
CA GLU A 237 19.78 -1.31 -12.39
C GLU A 237 19.40 0.17 -12.53
N ALA A 238 18.99 0.60 -13.73
CA ALA A 238 18.49 1.96 -13.95
C ALA A 238 17.18 2.26 -13.20
N CYS A 239 16.40 1.24 -12.84
CA CYS A 239 15.19 1.38 -12.04
C CYS A 239 15.43 1.35 -10.53
N LYS A 240 16.61 0.91 -10.10
CA LYS A 240 16.91 0.71 -8.68
C LYS A 240 16.92 2.04 -7.91
N ASN A 241 16.15 2.09 -6.83
CA ASN A 241 15.95 3.28 -6.02
C ASN A 241 15.37 4.49 -6.80
N GLN A 242 14.75 4.23 -7.95
CA GLN A 242 14.10 5.24 -8.78
C GLN A 242 12.59 5.12 -8.69
N ILE A 243 11.89 6.21 -8.93
CA ILE A 243 10.46 6.18 -9.26
C ILE A 243 10.36 5.79 -10.73
N VAL A 244 9.57 4.78 -11.07
CA VAL A 244 9.41 4.32 -12.44
C VAL A 244 7.96 4.53 -12.91
N VAL A 245 7.79 5.31 -13.97
CA VAL A 245 6.49 5.51 -14.62
C VAL A 245 6.43 4.67 -15.88
N MET A 246 5.52 3.71 -15.90
CA MET A 246 5.29 2.80 -17.02
C MET A 246 3.97 3.16 -17.70
N GLN A 247 4.04 3.61 -18.94
CA GLN A 247 2.84 3.87 -19.76
C GLN A 247 2.60 2.69 -20.70
N PHE A 248 1.66 1.83 -20.35
CA PHE A 248 1.16 0.79 -21.25
C PHE A 248 0.29 1.43 -22.34
N PHE A 249 0.58 1.14 -23.60
CA PHE A 249 -0.11 1.77 -24.71
C PHE A 249 -0.26 0.87 -25.94
N SER A 250 -1.24 1.20 -26.79
CA SER A 250 -1.42 0.62 -28.12
C SER A 250 -1.18 1.72 -29.18
N PRO A 251 -0.28 1.48 -30.14
CA PRO A 251 0.05 2.48 -31.16
C PRO A 251 -1.07 2.69 -32.19
N GLN A 252 -2.10 1.84 -32.22
CA GLN A 252 -3.26 1.99 -33.10
C GLN A 252 -4.37 2.88 -32.51
N GLY A 253 -4.28 3.26 -31.22
CA GLY A 253 -5.30 4.05 -30.57
C GLY A 253 -4.87 5.50 -30.34
N ASP A 254 -5.56 6.47 -30.94
CA ASP A 254 -5.24 7.90 -30.80
C ASP A 254 -5.21 8.35 -29.34
N ALA A 255 -6.19 7.93 -28.53
CA ALA A 255 -6.22 8.24 -27.11
C ALA A 255 -5.01 7.64 -26.35
N SER A 256 -4.57 6.45 -26.76
CA SER A 256 -3.42 5.78 -26.19
C SER A 256 -2.10 6.50 -26.50
N MET A 257 -1.93 6.91 -27.75
CA MET A 257 -0.78 7.71 -28.20
C MET A 257 -0.73 9.08 -27.56
N LYS A 258 -1.90 9.76 -27.44
CA LYS A 258 -2.00 11.06 -26.75
C LYS A 258 -1.57 10.94 -25.27
N GLN A 259 -1.99 9.89 -24.57
CA GLN A 259 -1.58 9.69 -23.18
C GLN A 259 -0.08 9.39 -23.08
N LEU A 260 0.49 8.57 -23.96
CA LEU A 260 1.92 8.32 -24.03
C LEU A 260 2.69 9.63 -24.19
N GLN A 261 2.25 10.52 -25.10
CA GLN A 261 2.86 11.82 -25.32
C GLN A 261 2.82 12.70 -24.08
N GLN A 262 1.67 12.81 -23.43
CA GLN A 262 1.50 13.61 -22.19
C GLN A 262 2.42 13.13 -21.07
N VAL A 263 2.58 11.81 -20.91
CA VAL A 263 3.47 11.24 -19.90
C VAL A 263 4.95 11.42 -20.29
N ALA A 264 5.26 11.30 -21.59
CA ALA A 264 6.62 11.48 -22.10
C ALA A 264 7.16 12.91 -21.91
N GLU A 265 6.30 13.92 -22.01
CA GLU A 265 6.67 15.32 -21.76
C GLU A 265 7.24 15.58 -20.36
N LEU A 266 6.87 14.75 -19.38
CA LEU A 266 7.36 14.85 -18.01
C LEU A 266 8.81 14.40 -17.85
N ALA A 267 9.36 13.63 -18.79
CA ALA A 267 10.68 13.02 -18.67
C ALA A 267 11.78 14.06 -18.49
N THR A 268 11.75 15.18 -19.24
CA THR A 268 12.76 16.25 -19.16
C THR A 268 12.82 16.88 -17.76
N GLU A 269 11.69 17.06 -17.12
CA GLU A 269 11.60 17.67 -15.79
C GLU A 269 12.05 16.69 -14.70
N PHE A 270 11.69 15.41 -14.80
CA PHE A 270 11.83 14.47 -13.70
C PHE A 270 13.03 13.52 -13.79
N ALA A 271 13.64 13.32 -14.95
CA ALA A 271 14.82 12.47 -15.08
C ALA A 271 15.98 12.91 -14.16
N PRO A 272 16.30 14.22 -14.03
CA PRO A 272 17.34 14.66 -13.09
C PRO A 272 17.02 14.40 -11.62
N GLN A 273 15.76 14.14 -11.31
CA GLN A 273 15.25 13.93 -9.95
C GLN A 273 15.15 12.44 -9.58
N GLY A 274 15.66 11.54 -10.43
CA GLY A 274 15.61 10.11 -10.17
C GLY A 274 14.25 9.49 -10.51
N VAL A 275 13.68 9.90 -11.64
CA VAL A 275 12.45 9.30 -12.18
C VAL A 275 12.73 8.75 -13.57
N VAL A 276 12.41 7.48 -13.75
CA VAL A 276 12.49 6.80 -15.05
C VAL A 276 11.07 6.78 -15.64
N ILE A 277 10.93 7.31 -16.86
CA ILE A 277 9.65 7.27 -17.60
C ILE A 277 9.86 6.45 -18.86
N MET A 278 8.99 5.45 -19.08
CA MET A 278 9.07 4.56 -20.23
C MET A 278 7.70 4.17 -20.77
N GLY A 279 7.65 3.90 -22.08
CA GLY A 279 6.49 3.31 -22.74
C GLY A 279 6.59 1.79 -22.83
N ILE A 280 5.47 1.10 -22.65
CA ILE A 280 5.36 -0.34 -22.89
C ILE A 280 4.30 -0.55 -23.97
N CYS A 281 4.77 -0.88 -25.17
CA CYS A 281 3.93 -1.10 -26.35
C CYS A 281 3.27 -2.48 -26.30
N ASP A 282 1.97 -2.55 -26.56
CA ASP A 282 1.23 -3.81 -26.64
C ASP A 282 1.95 -4.84 -27.52
N ALA A 283 2.21 -6.02 -26.98
CA ALA A 283 2.89 -7.15 -27.65
C ALA A 283 2.23 -7.57 -28.96
N ARG A 284 0.92 -7.38 -29.11
CA ARG A 284 0.14 -7.72 -30.32
C ARG A 284 0.36 -6.74 -31.46
N SER A 285 0.98 -5.60 -31.22
CA SER A 285 1.26 -4.58 -32.21
C SER A 285 2.43 -5.01 -33.13
N LYS A 286 2.27 -4.79 -34.43
CA LYS A 286 3.37 -4.98 -35.39
C LYS A 286 4.47 -3.96 -35.09
N TRP A 287 5.66 -4.42 -34.66
CA TRP A 287 6.73 -3.53 -34.20
C TRP A 287 7.17 -2.46 -35.20
N PRO A 288 7.33 -2.75 -36.52
CA PRO A 288 7.66 -1.69 -37.48
C PRO A 288 6.64 -0.57 -37.53
N ALA A 289 5.35 -0.90 -37.49
CA ALA A 289 4.28 0.10 -37.50
C ALA A 289 4.23 0.88 -36.17
N ALA A 290 4.48 0.19 -35.05
CA ALA A 290 4.59 0.86 -33.74
C ALA A 290 5.75 1.85 -33.74
N LYS A 291 6.91 1.48 -34.27
CA LYS A 291 8.07 2.36 -34.40
C LYS A 291 7.74 3.62 -35.20
N THR A 292 7.11 3.48 -36.38
CA THR A 292 6.68 4.62 -37.19
C THR A 292 5.72 5.54 -36.42
N ALA A 293 4.77 4.98 -35.70
CA ALA A 293 3.83 5.79 -34.89
C ALA A 293 4.54 6.54 -33.75
N ILE A 294 5.46 5.91 -33.05
CA ILE A 294 6.24 6.49 -31.96
C ILE A 294 7.11 7.65 -32.46
N GLU A 295 7.83 7.41 -33.57
CA GLU A 295 8.69 8.43 -34.21
C GLU A 295 7.87 9.60 -34.76
N GLY A 296 6.76 9.31 -35.44
CA GLY A 296 5.83 10.31 -35.98
C GLY A 296 5.21 11.21 -34.93
N ASN A 297 4.99 10.70 -33.72
CA ASN A 297 4.50 11.47 -32.58
C ASN A 297 5.61 12.09 -31.73
N LYS A 298 6.87 12.01 -32.18
CA LYS A 298 8.05 12.61 -31.52
C LYS A 298 8.21 12.18 -30.07
N ILE A 299 7.92 10.91 -29.75
CA ILE A 299 8.09 10.33 -28.43
C ILE A 299 9.59 10.14 -28.18
N THR A 300 10.13 10.79 -27.13
CA THR A 300 11.56 10.81 -26.82
C THR A 300 11.96 9.91 -25.66
N ILE A 301 10.99 9.35 -24.92
CA ILE A 301 11.26 8.40 -23.83
C ILE A 301 11.62 7.01 -24.40
N PRO A 302 12.32 6.17 -23.62
CA PRO A 302 12.49 4.77 -23.97
C PRO A 302 11.15 4.05 -24.13
N VAL A 303 11.00 3.32 -25.21
CA VAL A 303 9.80 2.50 -25.46
C VAL A 303 10.20 1.06 -25.73
N MET A 304 9.61 0.15 -24.98
CA MET A 304 9.78 -1.29 -25.09
C MET A 304 8.56 -1.91 -25.80
N GLN A 305 8.78 -2.85 -26.74
CA GLN A 305 7.74 -3.79 -27.10
C GLN A 305 7.58 -4.79 -25.97
N ASP A 306 6.37 -4.95 -25.43
CA ASP A 306 6.12 -5.97 -24.41
C ASP A 306 6.45 -7.38 -24.97
N GLY A 307 6.78 -8.30 -24.08
CA GLY A 307 7.17 -9.65 -24.42
C GLY A 307 6.06 -10.46 -25.11
N THR A 308 6.26 -11.76 -25.25
CA THR A 308 5.28 -12.67 -25.85
C THR A 308 3.92 -12.57 -25.18
N VAL A 309 2.85 -12.77 -25.95
CA VAL A 309 1.47 -12.69 -25.45
C VAL A 309 1.22 -13.75 -24.37
N ALA A 310 0.75 -13.33 -23.21
CA ALA A 310 0.44 -14.16 -22.06
C ALA A 310 -0.96 -13.83 -21.51
N ALA A 311 -1.57 -14.80 -20.82
CA ALA A 311 -2.85 -14.60 -20.17
C ALA A 311 -2.69 -13.79 -18.86
N VAL A 312 -3.54 -12.78 -18.67
CA VAL A 312 -3.62 -12.03 -17.40
C VAL A 312 -4.26 -12.93 -16.35
N ALA A 313 -3.55 -13.13 -15.23
CA ALA A 313 -4.03 -13.98 -14.15
C ALA A 313 -5.39 -13.50 -13.59
N GLY A 314 -6.29 -14.45 -13.37
CA GLY A 314 -7.62 -14.19 -12.78
C GLY A 314 -8.60 -13.45 -13.71
N SER A 315 -8.29 -13.22 -14.99
CA SER A 315 -9.25 -12.66 -15.94
C SER A 315 -10.20 -13.74 -16.50
N GLN A 316 -11.50 -13.43 -16.56
CA GLN A 316 -12.54 -14.27 -17.15
C GLN A 316 -13.44 -13.40 -18.06
N PRO A 317 -13.50 -13.61 -19.38
CA PRO A 317 -12.66 -14.54 -20.16
C PRO A 317 -11.16 -14.15 -20.13
N PRO A 318 -10.24 -15.05 -20.53
CA PRO A 318 -8.81 -14.76 -20.53
C PRO A 318 -8.47 -13.54 -21.38
N ILE A 319 -7.78 -12.57 -20.76
CA ILE A 319 -7.26 -11.38 -21.45
C ILE A 319 -5.81 -11.67 -21.83
N MET A 320 -5.52 -11.65 -23.11
CA MET A 320 -4.19 -11.93 -23.65
C MET A 320 -3.44 -10.63 -23.93
N LEU A 321 -2.35 -10.41 -23.21
CA LEU A 321 -1.48 -9.23 -23.35
C LEU A 321 -0.01 -9.65 -23.35
N GLY A 322 0.91 -8.71 -23.42
CA GLY A 322 2.34 -9.02 -23.29
C GLY A 322 2.70 -9.52 -21.90
N THR A 323 3.86 -10.15 -21.75
CA THR A 323 4.31 -10.78 -20.51
C THR A 323 4.42 -9.80 -19.34
N THR A 324 4.92 -8.57 -19.60
CA THR A 324 5.02 -7.54 -18.55
C THR A 324 3.63 -7.07 -18.11
N ALA A 325 2.75 -6.78 -19.06
CA ALA A 325 1.37 -6.38 -18.77
C ALA A 325 0.63 -7.48 -18.00
N ALA A 326 0.77 -8.74 -18.41
CA ALA A 326 0.13 -9.88 -17.76
C ALA A 326 0.67 -10.09 -16.33
N ALA A 327 1.99 -10.03 -16.14
CA ALA A 327 2.63 -10.19 -14.83
C ALA A 327 2.25 -9.08 -13.84
N MET A 328 2.02 -7.86 -14.33
CA MET A 328 1.55 -6.73 -13.51
C MET A 328 0.04 -6.77 -13.28
N GLY A 329 -0.73 -7.59 -14.01
CA GLY A 329 -2.19 -7.59 -13.94
C GLY A 329 -2.87 -6.47 -14.74
N VAL A 330 -2.15 -5.78 -15.64
CA VAL A 330 -2.73 -4.80 -16.58
C VAL A 330 -3.70 -5.53 -17.50
N ARG A 331 -4.90 -4.99 -17.69
CA ARG A 331 -5.95 -5.64 -18.50
C ARG A 331 -6.29 -4.89 -19.79
N LEU A 332 -5.88 -3.62 -19.88
CA LEU A 332 -6.15 -2.79 -21.05
C LEU A 332 -5.08 -1.70 -21.23
N ALA A 333 -4.97 -1.19 -22.44
CA ALA A 333 -4.22 0.00 -22.77
C ALA A 333 -5.20 1.10 -23.28
N PRO A 334 -4.98 2.38 -22.93
CA PRO A 334 -3.83 2.88 -22.18
C PRO A 334 -3.98 2.66 -20.66
N THR A 335 -2.87 2.39 -19.98
CA THR A 335 -2.79 2.30 -18.51
C THR A 335 -1.46 2.87 -18.03
N THR A 336 -1.48 3.85 -17.11
CA THR A 336 -0.29 4.36 -16.45
C THR A 336 -0.10 3.67 -15.11
N VAL A 337 1.10 3.16 -14.87
CA VAL A 337 1.50 2.53 -13.60
C VAL A 337 2.72 3.26 -13.06
N ILE A 338 2.71 3.59 -11.78
CA ILE A 338 3.85 4.22 -11.08
C ILE A 338 4.38 3.26 -10.04
N VAL A 339 5.68 2.98 -10.11
CA VAL A 339 6.42 2.11 -9.19
C VAL A 339 7.28 3.00 -8.29
N ASP A 340 7.30 2.70 -7.00
CA ASP A 340 8.08 3.45 -6.02
C ASP A 340 9.57 3.03 -6.01
N ARG A 341 10.37 3.73 -5.21
CA ARG A 341 11.80 3.49 -5.05
C ARG A 341 12.15 2.12 -4.46
N ASN A 342 11.16 1.43 -3.88
CA ASN A 342 11.29 0.06 -3.35
C ASN A 342 10.88 -1.01 -4.38
N GLY A 343 10.59 -0.61 -5.63
CA GLY A 343 10.12 -1.51 -6.67
C GLY A 343 8.68 -1.99 -6.51
N LYS A 344 7.86 -1.32 -5.71
CA LYS A 344 6.44 -1.67 -5.54
C LYS A 344 5.55 -0.75 -6.35
N VAL A 345 4.50 -1.31 -6.92
CA VAL A 345 3.45 -0.53 -7.60
C VAL A 345 2.78 0.38 -6.58
N ARG A 346 2.93 1.67 -6.75
CA ARG A 346 2.37 2.69 -5.89
C ARG A 346 1.01 3.17 -6.37
N ALA A 347 0.82 3.21 -7.68
CA ALA A 347 -0.40 3.68 -8.31
C ALA A 347 -0.60 3.02 -9.68
N ALA A 348 -1.83 2.65 -10.01
CA ALA A 348 -2.19 2.04 -11.28
C ALA A 348 -3.47 2.65 -11.87
N GLY A 349 -3.49 2.93 -13.17
CA GLY A 349 -4.60 3.62 -13.84
C GLY A 349 -4.64 5.12 -13.59
N VAL A 350 -3.48 5.72 -13.36
CA VAL A 350 -3.34 7.17 -13.11
C VAL A 350 -3.69 7.95 -14.38
N ARG A 351 -4.45 9.03 -14.21
CA ARG A 351 -4.74 9.96 -15.31
C ARG A 351 -3.48 10.74 -15.68
N PRO A 352 -3.20 10.97 -16.98
CA PRO A 352 -1.98 11.67 -17.41
C PRO A 352 -1.77 13.04 -16.78
N ASP A 353 -2.84 13.80 -16.57
CA ASP A 353 -2.83 15.13 -15.93
C ASP A 353 -2.51 15.07 -14.43
N LYS A 354 -2.50 13.87 -13.82
CA LYS A 354 -2.22 13.63 -12.40
C LYS A 354 -0.89 12.95 -12.14
N VAL A 355 -0.20 12.47 -13.17
CA VAL A 355 1.10 11.80 -13.04
C VAL A 355 2.13 12.72 -12.39
N LYS A 356 2.21 13.97 -12.82
CA LYS A 356 3.13 14.98 -12.26
C LYS A 356 2.92 15.19 -10.76
N GLU A 357 1.68 15.33 -10.31
CA GLU A 357 1.32 15.51 -8.91
C GLU A 357 1.76 14.29 -8.07
N MET A 358 1.51 13.08 -8.58
CA MET A 358 1.90 11.86 -7.88
C MET A 358 3.41 11.68 -7.80
N ILE A 359 4.16 11.97 -8.86
CA ILE A 359 5.63 11.94 -8.84
C ILE A 359 6.15 12.91 -7.77
N ASN A 360 5.66 14.16 -7.75
CA ASN A 360 6.08 15.15 -6.76
C ASN A 360 5.83 14.69 -5.32
N THR A 361 4.67 14.09 -5.06
CA THR A 361 4.35 13.51 -3.75
C THR A 361 5.38 12.44 -3.37
N MET A 362 5.69 11.50 -4.28
CA MET A 362 6.63 10.42 -4.02
C MET A 362 8.09 10.90 -3.89
N LEU A 363 8.45 12.00 -4.52
CA LEU A 363 9.78 12.62 -4.39
C LEU A 363 10.01 13.20 -2.99
N THR A 364 8.94 13.63 -2.31
CA THR A 364 9.03 14.15 -0.93
C THR A 364 9.02 13.05 0.14
N GLU A 365 8.68 11.81 -0.22
CA GLU A 365 8.70 10.69 0.71
C GLU A 365 10.15 10.29 1.06
N PRO A 366 10.46 10.01 2.35
CA PRO A 366 11.79 9.55 2.73
C PRO A 366 12.08 8.18 2.09
N LEU A 367 13.36 7.95 1.74
CA LEU A 367 13.80 6.61 1.32
C LEU A 367 13.62 5.65 2.51
N SER A 368 12.84 4.61 2.32
CA SER A 368 12.74 3.54 3.32
C SER A 368 14.13 2.91 3.49
N ALA A 369 14.57 2.77 4.75
CA ALA A 369 15.83 2.07 5.02
C ALA A 369 15.79 0.66 4.41
N PRO A 370 16.87 0.17 3.80
CA PRO A 370 16.91 -1.17 3.26
C PRO A 370 16.60 -2.18 4.36
N THR A 371 15.56 -2.97 4.16
CA THR A 371 15.28 -4.13 5.02
C THR A 371 16.45 -5.10 4.85
N THR A 372 17.34 -5.14 5.83
CA THR A 372 18.40 -6.16 5.91
C THR A 372 17.70 -7.52 6.01
N PRO A 373 17.97 -8.49 5.12
CA PRO A 373 17.44 -9.82 5.28
C PRO A 373 18.01 -10.39 6.60
N SER A 374 17.12 -10.75 7.51
CA SER A 374 17.50 -11.52 8.70
C SER A 374 18.10 -12.86 8.22
N LYS A 375 19.35 -13.10 8.61
CA LYS A 375 20.04 -14.38 8.40
C LYS A 375 19.35 -15.50 9.16
#